data_ecd3c355a3a114d03365d54ccd273556
#
_entry.id   ecd3c355a3a114d03365d54ccd273556
#
_cell.length_a   1.000
_cell.length_b   1.000
_cell.length_c   1.000
_cell.angle_alpha   90.00
_cell.angle_beta   90.00
_cell.angle_gamma   90.00
#
_symmetry.space_group_name_H-M   'P 1'
#
loop_
_entity.id
_entity.type
_entity.pdbx_description
1 polymer ?
#
loop_
_entity_poly.entity_id
_entity_poly.type
_entity_poly.pdbx_seq_one_letter_code
_entity_poly.pdbx_strand_id
1 'polypeptide(L)'
;MLYQLFWLFLAFSFLGWCLEVAATAVRLGQYRDRGVLHGPLCLVYGITGCLITIALRELSGGWFFLFLFSALYATVVEWIAGHLLEHYSHTRWWDYSDRKWNLDGYICLSASVVWGALGLVTVKWLVPLLMRLYQLVPAGLAHVLLWIFAILLVIDLLGTALTLGGLRYKLPRVDEVNNRLANLTLRMGLWIFDRTERRMRTKAPQLDLIRPKHTKSTVFAAGCSFYKIFLLFVIGAFLGDITETIFCRIAAGYWMSRSSLVWGPFSIVWGLAIALVTQVLYKYKDRSAFWLFGMGTLLGGAYEYLCSVFTEIVFGAVFWDYSALPFNLGGRINLLYCFFWGLAAVAWFKVLFPPLDRLIESLPLRGGTILTWCLVIFMAVNMIVSSAALIRYDARLEGVAAQTSLDTLLDEHFDDSYMQRVYPKLVHMN
;
A
#
# COMPACT_ATOMS: atom_id res chain seq x y z
N MET A 1 -15.02 -10.50 9.91
CA MET A 1 -14.45 -9.33 9.23
C MET A 1 -13.73 -9.70 7.94
N LEU A 2 -12.71 -10.58 7.94
CA LEU A 2 -11.92 -10.91 6.73
C LEU A 2 -12.77 -11.43 5.55
N TYR A 3 -13.69 -12.35 5.78
CA TYR A 3 -14.60 -12.89 4.74
C TYR A 3 -15.51 -11.80 4.14
N GLN A 4 -15.98 -10.87 4.96
CA GLN A 4 -16.80 -9.76 4.51
C GLN A 4 -16.01 -8.79 3.63
N LEU A 5 -14.77 -8.49 4.02
CA LEU A 5 -13.87 -7.66 3.21
C LEU A 5 -13.53 -8.32 1.88
N PHE A 6 -13.27 -9.62 1.89
CA PHE A 6 -12.99 -10.35 0.66
C PHE A 6 -14.22 -10.42 -0.27
N TRP A 7 -15.42 -10.59 0.30
CA TRP A 7 -16.68 -10.45 -0.44
C TRP A 7 -16.81 -9.08 -1.10
N LEU A 8 -16.61 -8.00 -0.33
CA LEU A 8 -16.66 -6.64 -0.84
C LEU A 8 -15.60 -6.40 -1.92
N PHE A 9 -14.39 -6.90 -1.74
CA PHE A 9 -13.32 -6.82 -2.74
C PHE A 9 -13.73 -7.46 -4.07
N LEU A 10 -14.29 -8.66 -4.04
CA LEU A 10 -14.77 -9.34 -5.26
C LEU A 10 -15.92 -8.58 -5.91
N ALA A 11 -16.88 -8.13 -5.11
CA ALA A 11 -18.04 -7.39 -5.61
C ALA A 11 -17.63 -6.06 -6.26
N PHE A 12 -16.76 -5.27 -5.60
CA PHE A 12 -16.25 -4.02 -6.16
C PHE A 12 -15.40 -4.24 -7.40
N SER A 13 -14.56 -5.28 -7.40
CA SER A 13 -13.75 -5.64 -8.56
C SER A 13 -14.61 -6.00 -9.77
N PHE A 14 -15.69 -6.74 -9.55
CA PHE A 14 -16.65 -7.12 -10.60
C PHE A 14 -17.44 -5.92 -11.10
N LEU A 15 -18.01 -5.12 -10.20
CA LEU A 15 -18.76 -3.91 -10.56
C LEU A 15 -17.89 -2.89 -11.28
N GLY A 16 -16.64 -2.72 -10.84
CA GLY A 16 -15.66 -1.87 -11.49
C GLY A 16 -15.34 -2.36 -12.90
N TRP A 17 -15.19 -3.65 -13.10
CA TRP A 17 -15.05 -4.23 -14.44
C TRP A 17 -16.28 -3.96 -15.32
N CYS A 18 -17.49 -4.12 -14.80
CA CYS A 18 -18.71 -3.79 -15.49
C CYS A 18 -18.75 -2.30 -15.92
N LEU A 19 -18.37 -1.39 -15.02
CA LEU A 19 -18.30 0.05 -15.30
C LEU A 19 -17.31 0.37 -16.42
N GLU A 20 -16.10 -0.19 -16.37
CA GLU A 20 -15.07 0.02 -17.39
C GLU A 20 -15.51 -0.51 -18.76
N VAL A 21 -16.11 -1.69 -18.81
CA VAL A 21 -16.63 -2.29 -20.05
C VAL A 21 -17.78 -1.45 -20.60
N ALA A 22 -18.72 -1.03 -19.75
CA ALA A 22 -19.86 -0.19 -20.16
C ALA A 22 -19.38 1.18 -20.67
N ALA A 23 -18.48 1.85 -19.93
CA ALA A 23 -17.93 3.14 -20.35
C ALA A 23 -17.16 3.04 -21.68
N THR A 24 -16.44 1.95 -21.89
CA THR A 24 -15.72 1.71 -23.12
C THR A 24 -16.67 1.38 -24.28
N ALA A 25 -17.71 0.59 -24.04
CA ALA A 25 -18.72 0.26 -25.03
C ALA A 25 -19.48 1.51 -25.52
N VAL A 26 -19.82 2.41 -24.58
CA VAL A 26 -20.47 3.69 -24.92
C VAL A 26 -19.54 4.61 -25.72
N ARG A 27 -18.24 4.65 -25.38
CA ARG A 27 -17.28 5.54 -26.08
C ARG A 27 -16.86 5.05 -27.46
N LEU A 28 -16.67 3.73 -27.60
CA LEU A 28 -16.12 3.13 -28.84
C LEU A 28 -17.16 2.42 -29.69
N GLY A 29 -18.40 2.28 -29.22
CA GLY A 29 -19.44 1.50 -29.89
C GLY A 29 -19.14 0.00 -30.00
N GLN A 30 -18.18 -0.51 -29.29
CA GLN A 30 -17.73 -1.89 -29.33
C GLN A 30 -17.43 -2.44 -27.94
N TYR A 31 -17.77 -3.71 -27.71
CA TYR A 31 -17.38 -4.41 -26.49
C TYR A 31 -15.86 -4.60 -26.46
N ARG A 32 -15.23 -4.12 -25.40
CA ARG A 32 -13.81 -4.34 -25.14
C ARG A 32 -13.59 -4.67 -23.67
N ASP A 33 -13.04 -5.84 -23.42
CA ASP A 33 -12.66 -6.25 -22.06
C ASP A 33 -11.46 -5.42 -21.58
N ARG A 34 -11.60 -4.78 -20.42
CA ARG A 34 -10.61 -3.86 -19.81
C ARG A 34 -9.87 -4.45 -18.61
N GLY A 35 -10.26 -5.62 -18.12
CA GLY A 35 -9.60 -6.26 -16.98
C GLY A 35 -8.17 -6.70 -17.30
N VAL A 36 -7.24 -6.53 -16.37
CA VAL A 36 -5.88 -7.08 -16.47
C VAL A 36 -5.91 -8.60 -16.26
N LEU A 37 -6.79 -9.07 -15.40
CA LEU A 37 -7.00 -10.48 -15.07
C LEU A 37 -7.82 -11.21 -16.14
N HIS A 38 -7.80 -12.55 -16.10
CA HIS A 38 -8.67 -13.38 -16.94
C HIS A 38 -10.13 -13.28 -16.53
N GLY A 39 -10.38 -13.26 -15.23
CA GLY A 39 -11.71 -13.06 -14.67
C GLY A 39 -12.25 -11.66 -14.95
N PRO A 40 -13.58 -11.47 -14.87
CA PRO A 40 -14.22 -10.17 -15.00
C PRO A 40 -14.01 -9.34 -13.74
N LEU A 41 -12.76 -9.06 -13.41
CA LEU A 41 -12.37 -8.36 -12.20
C LEU A 41 -11.41 -7.20 -12.51
N CYS A 42 -11.71 -6.03 -11.96
CA CYS A 42 -10.83 -4.88 -11.98
C CYS A 42 -10.28 -4.62 -10.57
N LEU A 43 -9.04 -5.04 -10.30
CA LEU A 43 -8.42 -5.00 -8.98
C LEU A 43 -8.37 -3.59 -8.37
N VAL A 44 -8.17 -2.57 -9.21
CA VAL A 44 -8.12 -1.17 -8.76
C VAL A 44 -9.41 -0.78 -8.03
N TYR A 45 -10.56 -1.16 -8.56
CA TYR A 45 -11.86 -0.90 -7.94
C TYR A 45 -12.05 -1.71 -6.65
N GLY A 46 -11.61 -2.97 -6.64
CA GLY A 46 -11.68 -3.83 -5.45
C GLY A 46 -10.84 -3.28 -4.30
N ILE A 47 -9.58 -2.96 -4.58
CA ILE A 47 -8.66 -2.39 -3.59
C ILE A 47 -9.17 -1.05 -3.09
N THR A 48 -9.54 -0.15 -4.01
CA THR A 48 -10.04 1.19 -3.69
C THR A 48 -11.32 1.13 -2.86
N GLY A 49 -12.29 0.28 -3.27
CA GLY A 49 -13.55 0.13 -2.55
C GLY A 49 -13.37 -0.40 -1.13
N CYS A 50 -12.52 -1.40 -0.93
CA CYS A 50 -12.17 -1.90 0.40
C CYS A 50 -11.45 -0.84 1.23
N LEU A 51 -10.45 -0.15 0.66
CA LEU A 51 -9.71 0.92 1.33
C LEU A 51 -10.66 2.03 1.82
N ILE A 52 -11.53 2.52 0.94
CA ILE A 52 -12.53 3.56 1.28
C ILE A 52 -13.49 3.05 2.36
N THR A 53 -13.98 1.81 2.24
CA THR A 53 -14.92 1.22 3.21
C THR A 53 -14.32 1.13 4.61
N ILE A 54 -13.05 0.75 4.71
CA ILE A 54 -12.35 0.59 5.99
C ILE A 54 -11.93 1.96 6.53
N ALA A 55 -11.18 2.73 5.72
CA ALA A 55 -10.56 3.97 6.17
C ALA A 55 -11.58 5.07 6.47
N LEU A 56 -12.68 5.14 5.71
CA LEU A 56 -13.65 6.24 5.80
C LEU A 56 -14.95 5.86 6.52
N ARG A 57 -14.95 4.76 7.28
CA ARG A 57 -16.14 4.28 8.03
C ARG A 57 -16.73 5.38 8.91
N GLU A 58 -15.89 6.10 9.64
CA GLU A 58 -16.32 7.16 10.57
C GLU A 58 -16.79 8.42 9.85
N LEU A 59 -16.31 8.67 8.64
CA LEU A 59 -16.73 9.80 7.81
C LEU A 59 -18.06 9.56 7.09
N SER A 60 -18.66 8.38 7.28
CA SER A 60 -19.92 8.01 6.62
C SER A 60 -21.08 8.99 6.94
N GLY A 61 -21.04 9.72 8.06
CA GLY A 61 -22.02 10.78 8.41
C GLY A 61 -21.92 12.03 7.52
N GLY A 62 -20.71 12.41 7.09
CA GLY A 62 -20.43 13.62 6.34
C GLY A 62 -20.31 13.39 4.83
N TRP A 63 -20.85 14.29 3.99
CA TRP A 63 -20.76 14.15 2.52
C TRP A 63 -19.46 14.71 1.97
N PHE A 64 -19.03 15.88 2.46
CA PHE A 64 -17.88 16.60 1.91
C PHE A 64 -16.56 15.87 2.15
N PHE A 65 -16.27 15.52 3.39
CA PHE A 65 -15.02 14.82 3.70
C PHE A 65 -14.99 13.40 3.13
N LEU A 66 -16.12 12.70 3.15
CA LEU A 66 -16.21 11.39 2.51
C LEU A 66 -15.91 11.46 1.00
N PHE A 67 -16.46 12.46 0.29
CA PHE A 67 -16.16 12.72 -1.11
C PHE A 67 -14.66 13.03 -1.31
N LEU A 68 -14.13 13.98 -0.53
CA LEU A 68 -12.76 14.46 -0.68
C LEU A 68 -11.73 13.33 -0.46
N PHE A 69 -11.87 12.59 0.64
CA PHE A 69 -10.94 11.50 0.95
C PHE A 69 -11.14 10.28 0.03
N SER A 70 -12.35 10.01 -0.41
CA SER A 70 -12.60 8.99 -1.43
C SER A 70 -11.89 9.34 -2.75
N ALA A 71 -12.02 10.58 -3.21
CA ALA A 71 -11.30 11.08 -4.39
C ALA A 71 -9.79 10.93 -4.22
N LEU A 72 -9.26 11.33 -3.07
CA LEU A 72 -7.83 11.29 -2.80
C LEU A 72 -7.28 9.85 -2.78
N TYR A 73 -7.87 8.97 -1.98
CA TYR A 73 -7.40 7.58 -1.87
C TYR A 73 -7.52 6.83 -3.20
N ALA A 74 -8.63 6.98 -3.90
CA ALA A 74 -8.82 6.36 -5.21
C ALA A 74 -7.79 6.86 -6.23
N THR A 75 -7.53 8.17 -6.25
CA THR A 75 -6.52 8.78 -7.12
C THR A 75 -5.11 8.26 -6.83
N VAL A 76 -4.75 8.08 -5.56
CA VAL A 76 -3.45 7.50 -5.17
C VAL A 76 -3.36 6.03 -5.59
N VAL A 77 -4.41 5.25 -5.39
CA VAL A 77 -4.44 3.83 -5.82
C VAL A 77 -4.36 3.73 -7.34
N GLU A 78 -5.10 4.57 -8.09
CA GLU A 78 -5.07 4.62 -9.55
C GLU A 78 -3.66 5.00 -10.07
N TRP A 79 -3.01 5.98 -9.44
CA TRP A 79 -1.66 6.40 -9.79
C TRP A 79 -0.64 5.27 -9.55
N ILE A 80 -0.69 4.62 -8.38
CA ILE A 80 0.18 3.47 -8.06
C ILE A 80 -0.05 2.34 -9.06
N ALA A 81 -1.30 1.99 -9.33
CA ALA A 81 -1.66 0.93 -10.26
C ALA A 81 -1.17 1.23 -11.68
N GLY A 82 -1.31 2.48 -12.15
CA GLY A 82 -0.82 2.89 -13.45
C GLY A 82 0.69 2.74 -13.61
N HIS A 83 1.45 3.19 -12.62
CA HIS A 83 2.91 3.03 -12.61
C HIS A 83 3.33 1.56 -12.52
N LEU A 84 2.67 0.77 -11.68
CA LEU A 84 2.98 -0.65 -11.53
C LEU A 84 2.73 -1.40 -12.84
N LEU A 85 1.58 -1.18 -13.45
CA LEU A 85 1.22 -1.83 -14.71
C LEU A 85 2.16 -1.43 -15.85
N GLU A 86 2.49 -0.14 -15.99
CA GLU A 86 3.45 0.30 -17.00
C GLU A 86 4.86 -0.26 -16.74
N HIS A 87 5.30 -0.32 -15.48
CA HIS A 87 6.60 -0.90 -15.13
C HIS A 87 6.73 -2.37 -15.56
N TYR A 88 5.67 -3.17 -15.39
CA TYR A 88 5.70 -4.60 -15.71
C TYR A 88 5.26 -4.92 -17.15
N SER A 89 4.32 -4.17 -17.71
CA SER A 89 3.80 -4.42 -19.06
C SER A 89 4.44 -3.56 -20.14
N HIS A 90 5.25 -2.57 -19.76
CA HIS A 90 5.84 -1.58 -20.66
C HIS A 90 4.81 -0.85 -21.55
N THR A 91 3.56 -0.85 -21.14
CA THR A 91 2.43 -0.27 -21.88
C THR A 91 1.51 0.46 -20.94
N ARG A 92 1.03 1.65 -21.34
CA ARG A 92 -0.01 2.35 -20.60
C ARG A 92 -1.35 1.72 -20.87
N TRP A 93 -2.04 1.29 -19.81
CA TRP A 93 -3.38 0.71 -19.88
C TRP A 93 -4.46 1.76 -20.02
N TRP A 94 -4.21 2.97 -19.48
CA TRP A 94 -4.99 4.18 -19.68
C TRP A 94 -4.04 5.39 -19.75
N ASP A 95 -4.47 6.45 -20.40
CA ASP A 95 -3.69 7.67 -20.56
C ASP A 95 -4.60 8.89 -20.51
N TYR A 96 -4.33 9.78 -19.56
CA TYR A 96 -4.99 11.06 -19.39
C TYR A 96 -4.12 12.25 -19.83
N SER A 97 -3.05 12.04 -20.57
CA SER A 97 -2.11 13.10 -20.97
C SER A 97 -2.80 14.25 -21.69
N ASP A 98 -3.85 13.97 -22.45
CA ASP A 98 -4.65 14.97 -23.16
C ASP A 98 -5.65 15.72 -22.26
N ARG A 99 -5.79 15.32 -20.99
CA ARG A 99 -6.73 15.97 -20.06
C ARG A 99 -6.07 17.11 -19.31
N LYS A 100 -6.84 18.20 -19.11
CA LYS A 100 -6.40 19.30 -18.22
C LYS A 100 -6.24 18.80 -16.79
N TRP A 101 -5.25 19.32 -16.06
CA TRP A 101 -4.96 18.94 -14.66
C TRP A 101 -4.65 17.45 -14.50
N ASN A 102 -3.93 16.85 -15.47
CA ASN A 102 -3.38 15.51 -15.33
C ASN A 102 -2.03 15.53 -14.60
N LEU A 103 -1.69 14.41 -14.00
CA LEU A 103 -0.40 14.15 -13.38
C LEU A 103 0.21 12.91 -14.05
N ASP A 104 1.28 13.08 -14.80
CA ASP A 104 1.99 12.04 -15.58
C ASP A 104 1.09 11.25 -16.57
N GLY A 105 -0.12 11.71 -16.85
CA GLY A 105 -1.07 10.96 -17.68
C GLY A 105 -1.75 9.78 -16.98
N TYR A 106 -1.39 9.45 -15.74
CA TYR A 106 -2.02 8.34 -15.00
C TYR A 106 -3.29 8.75 -14.27
N ILE A 107 -3.38 9.99 -13.83
CA ILE A 107 -4.52 10.55 -13.12
C ILE A 107 -4.86 11.93 -13.65
N CYS A 108 -6.11 12.35 -13.50
CA CYS A 108 -6.54 13.71 -13.81
C CYS A 108 -7.66 14.16 -12.86
N LEU A 109 -7.81 15.47 -12.67
CA LEU A 109 -8.79 16.03 -11.75
C LEU A 109 -10.22 15.56 -12.05
N SER A 110 -10.61 15.45 -13.31
CA SER A 110 -11.95 14.97 -13.69
C SER A 110 -12.19 13.51 -13.29
N ALA A 111 -11.18 12.63 -13.39
CA ALA A 111 -11.27 11.26 -12.92
C ALA A 111 -11.33 11.21 -11.39
N SER A 112 -10.54 12.03 -10.70
CA SER A 112 -10.57 12.12 -9.23
C SER A 112 -11.94 12.55 -8.70
N VAL A 113 -12.62 13.50 -9.38
CA VAL A 113 -13.99 13.91 -9.02
C VAL A 113 -14.98 12.73 -9.20
N VAL A 114 -14.85 11.97 -10.29
CA VAL A 114 -15.67 10.76 -10.51
C VAL A 114 -15.40 9.72 -9.41
N TRP A 115 -14.14 9.49 -9.04
CA TRP A 115 -13.79 8.62 -7.92
C TRP A 115 -14.38 9.07 -6.59
N GLY A 116 -14.41 10.38 -6.32
CA GLY A 116 -15.07 10.93 -5.13
C GLY A 116 -16.56 10.63 -5.10
N ALA A 117 -17.26 10.82 -6.24
CA ALA A 117 -18.67 10.50 -6.37
C ALA A 117 -18.93 8.99 -6.22
N LEU A 118 -18.12 8.13 -6.85
CA LEU A 118 -18.20 6.68 -6.71
C LEU A 118 -17.97 6.25 -5.25
N GLY A 119 -17.04 6.88 -4.55
CA GLY A 119 -16.80 6.62 -3.13
C GLY A 119 -18.00 6.96 -2.24
N LEU A 120 -18.67 8.09 -2.49
CA LEU A 120 -19.93 8.42 -1.82
C LEU A 120 -20.98 7.34 -2.04
N VAL A 121 -21.22 6.96 -3.30
CA VAL A 121 -22.19 5.90 -3.67
C VAL A 121 -21.80 4.58 -3.00
N THR A 122 -20.53 4.26 -3.00
CA THR A 122 -20.01 3.02 -2.39
C THR A 122 -20.32 2.97 -0.91
N VAL A 123 -19.92 3.96 -0.13
CA VAL A 123 -20.06 3.92 1.33
C VAL A 123 -21.52 4.07 1.76
N LYS A 124 -22.26 4.98 1.13
CA LYS A 124 -23.66 5.29 1.55
C LYS A 124 -24.67 4.22 1.16
N TRP A 125 -24.51 3.60 0.01
CA TRP A 125 -25.53 2.70 -0.53
C TRP A 125 -25.01 1.32 -0.90
N LEU A 126 -23.87 1.24 -1.59
CA LEU A 126 -23.40 -0.02 -2.14
C LEU A 126 -22.88 -0.97 -1.04
N VAL A 127 -22.12 -0.49 -0.08
CA VAL A 127 -21.64 -1.31 1.06
C VAL A 127 -22.80 -1.87 1.86
N PRO A 128 -23.79 -1.07 2.33
CA PRO A 128 -24.94 -1.62 3.04
C PRO A 128 -25.72 -2.65 2.22
N LEU A 129 -25.91 -2.41 0.90
CA LEU A 129 -26.58 -3.35 0.02
C LEU A 129 -25.81 -4.67 -0.10
N LEU A 130 -24.51 -4.61 -0.38
CA LEU A 130 -23.66 -5.79 -0.53
C LEU A 130 -23.54 -6.60 0.77
N MET A 131 -23.53 -5.92 1.91
CA MET A 131 -23.51 -6.59 3.21
C MET A 131 -24.85 -7.28 3.50
N ARG A 132 -25.99 -6.69 3.13
CA ARG A 132 -27.29 -7.37 3.19
C ARG A 132 -27.32 -8.61 2.30
N LEU A 133 -26.81 -8.50 1.06
CA LEU A 133 -26.72 -9.64 0.15
C LEU A 133 -25.82 -10.76 0.73
N TYR A 134 -24.70 -10.40 1.35
CA TYR A 134 -23.83 -11.36 2.01
C TYR A 134 -24.55 -12.14 3.15
N GLN A 135 -25.37 -11.44 3.94
CA GLN A 135 -26.14 -12.04 5.04
C GLN A 135 -27.26 -12.99 4.60
N LEU A 136 -27.74 -12.86 3.34
CA LEU A 136 -28.74 -13.78 2.78
C LEU A 136 -28.15 -15.15 2.45
N VAL A 137 -26.83 -15.26 2.29
CA VAL A 137 -26.15 -16.51 1.96
C VAL A 137 -25.82 -17.26 3.26
N PRO A 138 -26.16 -18.54 3.41
CA PRO A 138 -25.75 -19.33 4.58
C PRO A 138 -24.23 -19.27 4.78
N ALA A 139 -23.78 -19.04 6.03
CA ALA A 139 -22.37 -18.78 6.33
C ALA A 139 -21.42 -19.86 5.80
N GLY A 140 -21.78 -21.15 5.95
CA GLY A 140 -20.96 -22.25 5.45
C GLY A 140 -20.78 -22.22 3.92
N LEU A 141 -21.86 -21.95 3.19
CA LEU A 141 -21.82 -21.83 1.73
C LEU A 141 -21.01 -20.60 1.30
N ALA A 142 -21.21 -19.46 1.97
CA ALA A 142 -20.46 -18.24 1.70
C ALA A 142 -18.95 -18.46 1.85
N HIS A 143 -18.52 -19.12 2.94
CA HIS A 143 -17.09 -19.41 3.16
C HIS A 143 -16.51 -20.32 2.08
N VAL A 144 -17.21 -21.40 1.72
CA VAL A 144 -16.77 -22.34 0.66
C VAL A 144 -16.62 -21.59 -0.67
N LEU A 145 -17.62 -20.80 -1.07
CA LEU A 145 -17.57 -20.03 -2.31
C LEU A 145 -16.42 -19.01 -2.30
N LEU A 146 -16.21 -18.30 -1.19
CA LEU A 146 -15.14 -17.32 -1.09
C LEU A 146 -13.76 -18.00 -1.17
N TRP A 147 -13.56 -19.19 -0.59
CA TRP A 147 -12.34 -19.95 -0.77
C TRP A 147 -12.10 -20.38 -2.20
N ILE A 148 -13.13 -20.84 -2.91
CA ILE A 148 -13.04 -21.17 -4.34
C ILE A 148 -12.61 -19.94 -5.13
N PHE A 149 -13.26 -18.79 -4.92
CA PHE A 149 -12.88 -17.53 -5.58
C PHE A 149 -11.48 -17.06 -5.22
N ALA A 150 -11.04 -17.25 -3.97
CA ALA A 150 -9.67 -16.92 -3.56
C ALA A 150 -8.64 -17.75 -4.31
N ILE A 151 -8.85 -19.07 -4.43
CA ILE A 151 -7.96 -19.96 -5.17
C ILE A 151 -7.92 -19.56 -6.66
N LEU A 152 -9.07 -19.32 -7.28
CA LEU A 152 -9.16 -18.90 -8.68
C LEU A 152 -8.45 -17.55 -8.90
N LEU A 153 -8.64 -16.59 -8.00
CA LEU A 153 -7.98 -15.28 -8.06
C LEU A 153 -6.47 -15.42 -7.93
N VAL A 154 -5.97 -16.24 -7.00
CA VAL A 154 -4.53 -16.48 -6.83
C VAL A 154 -3.94 -17.11 -8.10
N ILE A 155 -4.60 -18.09 -8.69
CA ILE A 155 -4.15 -18.72 -9.95
C ILE A 155 -4.10 -17.67 -11.07
N ASP A 156 -5.12 -16.83 -11.20
CA ASP A 156 -5.19 -15.79 -12.23
C ASP A 156 -4.11 -14.70 -12.01
N LEU A 157 -3.91 -14.25 -10.76
CA LEU A 157 -2.86 -13.31 -10.39
C LEU A 157 -1.47 -13.85 -10.70
N LEU A 158 -1.19 -15.11 -10.32
CA LEU A 158 0.09 -15.75 -10.60
C LEU A 158 0.31 -15.89 -12.11
N GLY A 159 -0.68 -16.37 -12.86
CA GLY A 159 -0.60 -16.47 -14.32
C GLY A 159 -0.33 -15.12 -14.98
N THR A 160 -1.03 -14.09 -14.54
CA THR A 160 -0.87 -12.72 -15.02
C THR A 160 0.51 -12.14 -14.66
N ALA A 161 0.94 -12.26 -13.41
CA ALA A 161 2.23 -11.76 -12.93
C ALA A 161 3.42 -12.45 -13.61
N LEU A 162 3.34 -13.76 -13.78
CA LEU A 162 4.37 -14.55 -14.47
C LEU A 162 4.46 -14.17 -15.95
N THR A 163 3.33 -13.92 -16.61
CA THR A 163 3.27 -13.48 -18.01
C THR A 163 3.88 -12.08 -18.16
N LEU A 164 3.47 -11.12 -17.34
CA LEU A 164 4.03 -9.77 -17.31
C LEU A 164 5.52 -9.78 -16.92
N GLY A 165 5.94 -10.67 -16.04
CA GLY A 165 7.34 -10.86 -15.63
C GLY A 165 8.24 -11.45 -16.73
N GLY A 166 7.69 -11.85 -17.87
CA GLY A 166 8.47 -12.43 -18.99
C GLY A 166 9.13 -13.77 -18.64
N LEU A 167 8.54 -14.53 -17.70
CA LEU A 167 9.11 -15.80 -17.24
C LEU A 167 9.16 -16.85 -18.37
N ARG A 168 8.25 -16.75 -19.36
CA ARG A 168 8.25 -17.62 -20.55
C ARG A 168 9.61 -17.69 -21.24
N TYR A 169 10.31 -16.56 -21.33
CA TYR A 169 11.62 -16.48 -21.99
C TYR A 169 12.77 -17.06 -21.14
N LYS A 170 12.49 -17.43 -19.88
CA LYS A 170 13.45 -18.03 -18.95
C LYS A 170 13.23 -19.52 -18.71
N LEU A 171 12.09 -20.07 -19.16
CA LEU A 171 11.79 -21.49 -18.99
C LEU A 171 12.59 -22.34 -20.00
N PRO A 172 13.16 -23.48 -19.56
CA PRO A 172 13.82 -24.41 -20.45
C PRO A 172 12.84 -24.94 -21.50
N ARG A 173 13.35 -25.33 -22.67
CA ARG A 173 12.54 -26.00 -23.69
C ARG A 173 12.03 -27.34 -23.15
N VAL A 174 10.77 -27.68 -23.48
CA VAL A 174 10.12 -28.92 -23.02
C VAL A 174 10.96 -30.17 -23.35
N ASP A 175 11.69 -30.14 -24.48
CA ASP A 175 12.52 -31.23 -24.95
C ASP A 175 13.79 -31.44 -24.11
N GLU A 176 14.17 -30.48 -23.26
CA GLU A 176 15.35 -30.55 -22.38
C GLU A 176 15.03 -31.16 -21.01
N VAL A 177 13.74 -31.44 -20.71
CA VAL A 177 13.31 -31.91 -19.39
C VAL A 177 13.00 -33.40 -19.44
N ASN A 178 13.89 -34.21 -18.89
CA ASN A 178 13.81 -35.67 -18.94
C ASN A 178 12.90 -36.33 -17.90
N ASN A 179 12.16 -35.56 -17.11
CA ASN A 179 11.29 -36.07 -16.04
C ASN A 179 9.81 -35.87 -16.38
N ARG A 180 9.01 -36.95 -16.41
CA ARG A 180 7.58 -36.92 -16.80
C ARG A 180 6.72 -35.93 -16.00
N LEU A 181 6.91 -35.84 -14.67
CA LEU A 181 6.18 -34.90 -13.82
C LEU A 181 6.58 -33.45 -14.08
N ALA A 182 7.89 -33.19 -14.23
CA ALA A 182 8.40 -31.87 -14.57
C ALA A 182 7.93 -31.42 -15.96
N ASN A 183 7.84 -32.32 -16.93
CA ASN A 183 7.30 -32.07 -18.27
C ASN A 183 5.80 -31.74 -18.22
N LEU A 184 5.00 -32.45 -17.40
CA LEU A 184 3.57 -32.16 -17.24
C LEU A 184 3.35 -30.77 -16.63
N THR A 185 4.08 -30.48 -15.57
CA THR A 185 4.02 -29.17 -14.88
C THR A 185 4.47 -28.04 -15.81
N LEU A 186 5.53 -28.25 -16.57
CA LEU A 186 6.04 -27.29 -17.56
C LEU A 186 5.02 -27.05 -18.68
N ARG A 187 4.42 -28.12 -19.23
CA ARG A 187 3.38 -28.00 -20.28
C ARG A 187 2.13 -27.28 -19.77
N MET A 188 1.69 -27.57 -18.54
CA MET A 188 0.57 -26.84 -17.92
C MET A 188 0.94 -25.36 -17.71
N GLY A 189 2.14 -25.08 -17.21
CA GLY A 189 2.64 -23.72 -17.05
C GLY A 189 2.67 -22.97 -18.40
N LEU A 190 3.26 -23.55 -19.43
CA LEU A 190 3.32 -22.96 -20.78
C LEU A 190 1.93 -22.76 -21.38
N TRP A 191 0.99 -23.68 -21.18
CA TRP A 191 -0.40 -23.53 -21.65
C TRP A 191 -1.11 -22.36 -20.97
N ILE A 192 -0.95 -22.20 -19.64
CA ILE A 192 -1.48 -21.06 -18.89
C ILE A 192 -0.87 -19.76 -19.44
N PHE A 193 0.46 -19.72 -19.64
CA PHE A 193 1.14 -18.56 -20.20
C PHE A 193 0.63 -18.18 -21.59
N ASP A 194 0.56 -19.14 -22.51
CA ASP A 194 0.11 -18.90 -23.88
C ASP A 194 -1.33 -18.40 -23.94
N ARG A 195 -2.17 -18.92 -23.05
CA ARG A 195 -3.57 -18.48 -22.95
C ARG A 195 -3.64 -17.06 -22.39
N THR A 196 -2.87 -16.77 -21.35
CA THR A 196 -2.79 -15.44 -20.72
C THR A 196 -2.22 -14.40 -21.68
N GLU A 197 -1.11 -14.72 -22.35
CA GLU A 197 -0.47 -13.83 -23.32
C GLU A 197 -1.40 -13.49 -24.49
N ARG A 198 -2.05 -14.50 -25.11
CA ARG A 198 -3.01 -14.25 -26.20
C ARG A 198 -4.12 -13.29 -25.76
N ARG A 199 -4.67 -13.49 -24.58
CA ARG A 199 -5.73 -12.64 -24.04
C ARG A 199 -5.24 -11.22 -23.75
N MET A 200 -4.04 -11.07 -23.16
CA MET A 200 -3.44 -9.76 -22.90
C MET A 200 -3.19 -9.00 -24.21
N ARG A 201 -2.67 -9.66 -25.26
CA ARG A 201 -2.49 -9.04 -26.57
C ARG A 201 -3.79 -8.60 -27.21
N THR A 202 -4.88 -9.34 -26.98
CA THR A 202 -6.21 -8.93 -27.44
C THR A 202 -6.73 -7.69 -26.71
N LYS A 203 -6.47 -7.60 -25.41
CA LYS A 203 -6.90 -6.45 -24.56
C LYS A 203 -6.03 -5.20 -24.76
N ALA A 204 -4.75 -5.39 -24.95
CA ALA A 204 -3.75 -4.35 -25.15
C ALA A 204 -2.86 -4.73 -26.36
N PRO A 205 -3.26 -4.42 -27.60
CA PRO A 205 -2.51 -4.76 -28.81
C PRO A 205 -1.08 -4.18 -28.84
N GLN A 206 -0.85 -3.11 -28.07
CA GLN A 206 0.45 -2.42 -27.95
C GLN A 206 1.35 -3.05 -26.88
N LEU A 207 0.95 -4.17 -26.26
CA LEU A 207 1.69 -4.82 -25.21
C LEU A 207 3.02 -5.35 -25.76
N ASP A 208 4.12 -4.74 -25.39
CA ASP A 208 5.45 -5.20 -25.70
C ASP A 208 5.99 -6.04 -24.53
N LEU A 209 5.92 -7.37 -24.68
CA LEU A 209 6.42 -8.33 -23.69
C LEU A 209 7.93 -8.58 -23.83
N ILE A 210 8.56 -7.99 -24.85
CA ILE A 210 10.01 -8.06 -25.04
C ILE A 210 10.63 -6.99 -24.14
N ARG A 211 11.22 -7.41 -23.02
CA ARG A 211 11.95 -6.48 -22.16
C ARG A 211 13.03 -5.77 -22.95
N PRO A 212 13.07 -4.43 -22.97
CA PRO A 212 14.26 -3.73 -23.36
C PRO A 212 15.41 -4.25 -22.50
N LYS A 213 16.57 -4.56 -23.10
CA LYS A 213 17.77 -4.94 -22.35
C LYS A 213 18.04 -3.85 -21.34
N HIS A 214 17.75 -4.12 -20.06
CA HIS A 214 18.17 -3.23 -18.98
C HIS A 214 19.69 -3.15 -19.05
N THR A 215 20.21 -2.04 -19.49
CA THR A 215 21.60 -1.68 -19.24
C THR A 215 21.72 -1.64 -17.71
N LYS A 216 22.49 -2.58 -17.16
CA LYS A 216 22.76 -2.61 -15.70
C LYS A 216 23.39 -1.26 -15.37
N SER A 217 22.72 -0.47 -14.55
CA SER A 217 23.29 0.77 -14.02
C SER A 217 24.62 0.43 -13.34
N THR A 218 25.66 1.18 -13.62
CA THR A 218 26.95 1.10 -12.94
C THR A 218 26.92 1.74 -11.56
N VAL A 219 25.87 2.54 -11.27
CA VAL A 219 25.66 3.24 -10.00
C VAL A 219 24.69 2.44 -9.14
N PHE A 220 25.06 2.19 -7.87
CA PHE A 220 24.19 1.56 -6.89
C PHE A 220 22.95 2.42 -6.65
N ALA A 221 21.80 1.79 -6.55
CA ALA A 221 20.52 2.43 -6.23
C ALA A 221 20.13 3.60 -7.13
N ALA A 222 20.61 3.63 -8.39
CA ALA A 222 20.28 4.68 -9.34
C ALA A 222 18.77 4.88 -9.51
N GLY A 223 18.33 6.14 -9.59
CA GLY A 223 16.93 6.49 -9.75
C GLY A 223 16.06 6.11 -8.54
N CYS A 224 14.78 5.79 -8.76
CA CYS A 224 13.85 5.38 -7.71
C CYS A 224 13.80 3.85 -7.59
N SER A 225 14.95 3.23 -7.26
CA SER A 225 15.07 1.77 -7.13
C SER A 225 14.63 1.27 -5.75
N PHE A 226 14.32 -0.03 -5.64
CA PHE A 226 14.02 -0.69 -4.37
C PHE A 226 15.09 -0.40 -3.30
N TYR A 227 16.37 -0.53 -3.68
CA TYR A 227 17.50 -0.30 -2.76
C TYR A 227 17.47 1.12 -2.19
N LYS A 228 17.26 2.14 -3.02
CA LYS A 228 17.14 3.53 -2.58
C LYS A 228 15.95 3.73 -1.65
N ILE A 229 14.77 3.32 -2.07
CA ILE A 229 13.53 3.51 -1.31
C ILE A 229 13.62 2.81 0.04
N PHE A 230 14.18 1.59 0.10
CA PHE A 230 14.32 0.86 1.36
C PHE A 230 15.35 1.52 2.30
N LEU A 231 16.49 1.95 1.79
CA LEU A 231 17.47 2.69 2.60
C LEU A 231 16.88 4.00 3.13
N LEU A 232 16.13 4.72 2.30
CA LEU A 232 15.42 5.94 2.73
C LEU A 232 14.32 5.64 3.75
N PHE A 233 13.65 4.50 3.65
CA PHE A 233 12.72 4.03 4.68
C PHE A 233 13.43 3.87 6.03
N VAL A 234 14.57 3.19 6.09
CA VAL A 234 15.31 2.98 7.33
C VAL A 234 15.84 4.30 7.90
N ILE A 235 16.41 5.14 7.05
CA ILE A 235 16.89 6.48 7.44
C ILE A 235 15.72 7.35 7.92
N GLY A 236 14.61 7.34 7.20
CA GLY A 236 13.41 8.07 7.57
C GLY A 236 12.78 7.60 8.87
N ALA A 237 12.77 6.28 9.12
CA ALA A 237 12.30 5.72 10.39
C ALA A 237 13.17 6.18 11.57
N PHE A 238 14.49 6.19 11.40
CA PHE A 238 15.44 6.63 12.42
C PHE A 238 15.34 8.15 12.66
N LEU A 239 15.43 8.96 11.62
CA LEU A 239 15.36 10.42 11.75
C LEU A 239 13.99 10.89 12.24
N GLY A 240 12.91 10.22 11.82
CA GLY A 240 11.56 10.54 12.24
C GLY A 240 11.36 10.30 13.73
N ASP A 241 11.84 9.19 14.27
CA ASP A 241 11.78 8.91 15.70
C ASP A 241 12.53 9.96 16.53
N ILE A 242 13.76 10.31 16.10
CA ILE A 242 14.54 11.37 16.76
C ILE A 242 13.80 12.70 16.72
N THR A 243 13.27 13.08 15.56
CA THR A 243 12.54 14.35 15.38
C THR A 243 11.35 14.41 16.29
N GLU A 244 10.56 13.34 16.34
CA GLU A 244 9.35 13.25 17.15
C GLU A 244 9.68 13.21 18.66
N THR A 245 10.74 12.53 19.05
CA THR A 245 11.22 12.49 20.43
C THR A 245 11.69 13.89 20.91
N ILE A 246 12.41 14.63 20.06
CA ILE A 246 12.81 16.02 20.33
C ILE A 246 11.57 16.93 20.41
N PHE A 247 10.64 16.78 19.47
CA PHE A 247 9.37 17.54 19.47
C PHE A 247 8.60 17.31 20.78
N CYS A 248 8.46 16.06 21.22
CA CYS A 248 7.82 15.72 22.49
C CYS A 248 8.53 16.38 23.70
N ARG A 249 9.86 16.41 23.68
CA ARG A 249 10.63 17.09 24.72
C ARG A 249 10.34 18.59 24.79
N ILE A 250 10.24 19.25 23.64
CA ILE A 250 9.94 20.67 23.55
C ILE A 250 8.48 20.96 23.95
N ALA A 251 7.52 20.15 23.44
CA ALA A 251 6.10 20.38 23.62
C ALA A 251 5.58 19.93 25.01
N ALA A 252 6.07 18.78 25.52
CA ALA A 252 5.59 18.18 26.77
C ALA A 252 6.55 18.36 27.94
N GLY A 253 7.77 18.83 27.72
CA GLY A 253 8.75 19.08 28.77
C GLY A 253 9.53 17.86 29.30
N TYR A 254 9.26 16.65 28.79
CA TYR A 254 9.95 15.42 29.19
C TYR A 254 10.32 14.56 27.99
N TRP A 255 11.35 13.71 28.17
CA TRP A 255 11.75 12.76 27.13
C TRP A 255 10.79 11.58 27.09
N MET A 256 10.33 11.24 25.90
CA MET A 256 9.40 10.16 25.67
C MET A 256 9.77 9.43 24.38
N SER A 257 9.87 8.10 24.43
CA SER A 257 10.09 7.29 23.23
C SER A 257 8.90 7.45 22.27
N ARG A 258 9.23 7.51 20.99
CA ARG A 258 8.27 7.52 19.88
C ARG A 258 8.53 6.37 18.91
N SER A 259 9.37 5.40 19.35
CA SER A 259 9.69 4.23 18.55
C SER A 259 8.47 3.35 18.32
N SER A 260 8.34 2.84 17.11
CA SER A 260 7.38 1.80 16.75
C SER A 260 7.92 0.39 17.00
N LEU A 261 9.22 0.25 17.28
CA LEU A 261 9.91 -1.03 17.40
C LEU A 261 10.61 -1.17 18.76
N VAL A 262 10.69 -2.42 19.22
CA VAL A 262 11.35 -2.71 20.51
C VAL A 262 12.87 -2.57 20.43
N TRP A 263 13.49 -2.74 19.26
CA TRP A 263 14.93 -2.59 19.09
C TRP A 263 15.27 -1.34 18.28
N GLY A 264 15.82 -0.36 18.98
CA GLY A 264 16.30 0.88 18.40
C GLY A 264 15.22 1.95 18.18
N PRO A 265 15.66 3.17 17.91
CA PRO A 265 14.78 4.32 17.71
C PRO A 265 14.27 4.36 16.26
N PHE A 266 13.26 3.58 15.96
CA PHE A 266 12.67 3.52 14.61
C PHE A 266 11.17 3.76 14.63
N SER A 267 10.72 4.84 14.03
CA SER A 267 9.31 5.10 13.75
C SER A 267 8.93 4.57 12.36
N ILE A 268 8.21 3.44 12.33
CA ILE A 268 7.73 2.84 11.06
C ILE A 268 6.85 3.81 10.28
N VAL A 269 6.04 4.60 10.99
CA VAL A 269 5.16 5.61 10.37
C VAL A 269 5.98 6.62 9.58
N TRP A 270 7.05 7.17 10.15
CA TRP A 270 7.94 8.09 9.46
C TRP A 270 8.72 7.44 8.32
N GLY A 271 9.20 6.23 8.54
CA GLY A 271 9.91 5.47 7.50
C GLY A 271 9.04 5.23 6.27
N LEU A 272 7.81 4.74 6.48
CA LEU A 272 6.86 4.52 5.39
C LEU A 272 6.43 5.83 4.74
N ALA A 273 6.21 6.91 5.51
CA ALA A 273 5.88 8.22 4.96
C ALA A 273 6.97 8.72 4.01
N ILE A 274 8.23 8.64 4.43
CA ILE A 274 9.39 9.06 3.61
C ILE A 274 9.53 8.19 2.35
N ALA A 275 9.40 6.87 2.49
CA ALA A 275 9.45 5.95 1.35
C ALA A 275 8.33 6.25 0.34
N LEU A 276 7.08 6.38 0.82
CA LEU A 276 5.92 6.64 -0.02
C LEU A 276 5.98 8.02 -0.67
N VAL A 277 6.25 9.10 0.09
CA VAL A 277 6.34 10.45 -0.47
C VAL A 277 7.47 10.55 -1.48
N THR A 278 8.60 9.88 -1.23
CA THR A 278 9.69 9.83 -2.20
C THR A 278 9.28 9.08 -3.45
N GLN A 279 8.67 7.90 -3.32
CA GLN A 279 8.20 7.11 -4.46
C GLN A 279 7.19 7.88 -5.31
N VAL A 280 6.22 8.54 -4.67
CA VAL A 280 5.14 9.26 -5.36
C VAL A 280 5.64 10.56 -5.97
N LEU A 281 6.43 11.33 -5.24
CA LEU A 281 6.85 12.68 -5.65
C LEU A 281 8.26 12.74 -6.25
N TYR A 282 8.96 11.62 -6.45
CA TYR A 282 10.33 11.59 -6.98
C TYR A 282 10.48 12.37 -8.28
N LYS A 283 9.56 12.21 -9.22
CA LYS A 283 9.56 12.92 -10.50
C LYS A 283 9.31 14.44 -10.35
N TYR A 284 8.75 14.86 -9.22
CA TYR A 284 8.37 16.24 -8.92
C TYR A 284 9.27 16.89 -7.87
N LYS A 285 10.36 16.23 -7.46
CA LYS A 285 11.28 16.69 -6.42
C LYS A 285 11.83 18.10 -6.67
N ASP A 286 11.91 18.51 -7.95
CA ASP A 286 12.42 19.82 -8.38
C ASP A 286 11.33 20.90 -8.48
N ARG A 287 10.04 20.56 -8.24
CA ARG A 287 8.94 21.54 -8.21
C ARG A 287 9.13 22.56 -7.08
N SER A 288 8.35 23.65 -7.16
CA SER A 288 8.41 24.73 -6.16
C SER A 288 8.13 24.22 -4.75
N ALA A 289 8.71 24.88 -3.74
CA ALA A 289 8.45 24.54 -2.33
C ALA A 289 6.96 24.64 -1.98
N PHE A 290 6.24 25.62 -2.54
CA PHE A 290 4.80 25.77 -2.34
C PHE A 290 4.02 24.57 -2.88
N TRP A 291 4.37 24.06 -4.06
CA TRP A 291 3.75 22.86 -4.62
C TRP A 291 4.02 21.63 -3.77
N LEU A 292 5.27 21.42 -3.35
CA LEU A 292 5.66 20.30 -2.46
C LEU A 292 4.96 20.40 -1.10
N PHE A 293 4.81 21.62 -0.56
CA PHE A 293 4.07 21.86 0.68
C PHE A 293 2.60 21.44 0.52
N GLY A 294 1.92 21.89 -0.52
CA GLY A 294 0.51 21.52 -0.75
C GLY A 294 0.30 20.02 -0.92
N MET A 295 1.15 19.37 -1.72
CA MET A 295 1.10 17.91 -1.92
C MET A 295 1.47 17.14 -0.64
N GLY A 296 2.47 17.61 0.10
CA GLY A 296 2.87 17.02 1.38
C GLY A 296 1.78 17.14 2.44
N THR A 297 1.12 18.30 2.53
CA THR A 297 -0.03 18.52 3.43
C THR A 297 -1.16 17.53 3.15
N LEU A 298 -1.52 17.39 1.87
CA LEU A 298 -2.64 16.56 1.44
C LEU A 298 -2.33 15.05 1.64
N LEU A 299 -1.20 14.60 1.09
CA LEU A 299 -0.79 13.20 1.15
C LEU A 299 -0.42 12.78 2.57
N GLY A 300 0.24 13.66 3.33
CA GLY A 300 0.63 13.39 4.70
C GLY A 300 -0.57 13.24 5.63
N GLY A 301 -1.56 14.15 5.54
CA GLY A 301 -2.79 14.03 6.32
C GLY A 301 -3.58 12.75 6.00
N ALA A 302 -3.71 12.41 4.71
CA ALA A 302 -4.36 11.17 4.31
C ALA A 302 -3.61 9.92 4.81
N TYR A 303 -2.29 9.95 4.73
CA TYR A 303 -1.43 8.89 5.24
C TYR A 303 -1.57 8.70 6.75
N GLU A 304 -1.52 9.79 7.52
CA GLU A 304 -1.67 9.77 8.99
C GLU A 304 -3.04 9.22 9.41
N TYR A 305 -4.11 9.64 8.73
CA TYR A 305 -5.45 9.10 8.95
C TYR A 305 -5.48 7.58 8.70
N LEU A 306 -4.92 7.12 7.59
CA LEU A 306 -4.87 5.70 7.24
C LEU A 306 -4.06 4.89 8.27
N CYS A 307 -2.92 5.40 8.74
CA CYS A 307 -2.13 4.77 9.78
C CYS A 307 -2.92 4.61 11.09
N SER A 308 -3.65 5.65 11.51
CA SER A 308 -4.50 5.59 12.71
C SER A 308 -5.57 4.50 12.60
N VAL A 309 -6.27 4.42 11.46
CA VAL A 309 -7.26 3.36 11.20
C VAL A 309 -6.63 1.98 11.19
N PHE A 310 -5.46 1.84 10.55
CA PHE A 310 -4.75 0.57 10.47
C PHE A 310 -4.32 0.07 11.86
N THR A 311 -3.75 0.93 12.70
CA THR A 311 -3.30 0.55 14.05
C THR A 311 -4.47 0.15 14.95
N GLU A 312 -5.60 0.84 14.85
CA GLU A 312 -6.83 0.43 15.57
C GLU A 312 -7.32 -0.95 15.13
N ILE A 313 -7.33 -1.25 13.82
CA ILE A 313 -7.82 -2.53 13.30
C ILE A 313 -6.88 -3.69 13.67
N VAL A 314 -5.57 -3.47 13.61
CA VAL A 314 -4.57 -4.54 13.79
C VAL A 314 -4.24 -4.78 15.26
N PHE A 315 -4.12 -3.69 16.03
CA PHE A 315 -3.65 -3.74 17.42
C PHE A 315 -4.75 -3.39 18.44
N GLY A 316 -5.97 -3.02 18.00
CA GLY A 316 -7.03 -2.56 18.90
C GLY A 316 -6.69 -1.25 19.61
N ALA A 317 -5.66 -0.53 19.16
CA ALA A 317 -5.13 0.64 19.84
C ALA A 317 -4.78 1.76 18.85
N VAL A 318 -4.86 3.00 19.32
CA VAL A 318 -4.35 4.19 18.63
C VAL A 318 -3.15 4.76 19.38
N PHE A 319 -2.16 5.26 18.65
CA PHE A 319 -0.92 5.79 19.22
C PHE A 319 -0.94 7.31 19.38
N TRP A 320 -1.97 7.97 18.85
CA TRP A 320 -2.23 9.41 19.01
C TRP A 320 -3.73 9.69 18.92
N ASP A 321 -4.16 10.76 19.56
CA ASP A 321 -5.54 11.26 19.55
C ASP A 321 -5.53 12.79 19.53
N TYR A 322 -6.18 13.37 18.52
CA TYR A 322 -6.33 14.81 18.33
C TYR A 322 -7.73 15.32 18.66
N SER A 323 -8.58 14.53 19.30
CA SER A 323 -9.98 14.89 19.59
C SER A 323 -10.10 16.20 20.39
N ALA A 324 -9.12 16.49 21.24
CA ALA A 324 -9.07 17.72 22.02
C ALA A 324 -8.65 18.99 21.23
N LEU A 325 -8.15 18.83 19.99
CA LEU A 325 -7.65 19.93 19.18
C LEU A 325 -8.73 20.42 18.19
N PRO A 326 -8.82 21.74 17.92
CA PRO A 326 -9.71 22.27 16.90
C PRO A 326 -9.27 21.80 15.50
N PHE A 327 -10.23 21.75 14.56
CA PHE A 327 -10.02 21.31 13.18
C PHE A 327 -9.44 19.88 13.06
N ASN A 328 -9.79 19.00 14.00
CA ASN A 328 -9.50 17.57 13.87
C ASN A 328 -10.58 16.86 13.03
N LEU A 329 -10.23 15.73 12.49
CA LEU A 329 -11.14 14.85 11.76
C LEU A 329 -11.15 13.47 12.44
N GLY A 330 -12.21 13.20 13.21
CA GLY A 330 -12.39 11.96 13.96
C GLY A 330 -11.29 11.71 15.01
N GLY A 331 -10.63 12.75 15.52
CA GLY A 331 -9.48 12.62 16.43
C GLY A 331 -8.21 12.05 15.77
N ARG A 332 -8.29 11.60 14.51
CA ARG A 332 -7.21 10.86 13.83
C ARG A 332 -6.19 11.75 13.14
N ILE A 333 -6.64 12.89 12.61
CA ILE A 333 -5.78 13.93 12.04
C ILE A 333 -6.24 15.30 12.48
N ASN A 334 -5.32 16.26 12.40
CA ASN A 334 -5.58 17.67 12.67
C ASN A 334 -4.96 18.54 11.60
N LEU A 335 -5.63 19.63 11.22
CA LEU A 335 -5.19 20.52 10.14
C LEU A 335 -3.78 21.09 10.37
N LEU A 336 -3.43 21.43 11.61
CA LEU A 336 -2.09 21.92 11.95
C LEU A 336 -1.03 20.87 11.65
N TYR A 337 -1.27 19.60 12.03
CA TYR A 337 -0.32 18.50 11.75
C TYR A 337 -0.24 18.16 10.27
N CYS A 338 -1.35 18.31 9.52
CA CYS A 338 -1.28 18.22 8.06
C CYS A 338 -0.32 19.26 7.46
N PHE A 339 -0.29 20.49 7.98
CA PHE A 339 0.67 21.51 7.57
C PHE A 339 2.12 21.13 7.95
N PHE A 340 2.32 20.49 9.09
CA PHE A 340 3.65 19.96 9.44
C PHE A 340 4.12 18.88 8.47
N TRP A 341 3.23 18.01 7.99
CA TRP A 341 3.54 17.08 6.90
C TRP A 341 3.94 17.80 5.62
N GLY A 342 3.28 18.91 5.29
CA GLY A 342 3.66 19.78 4.18
C GLY A 342 5.06 20.36 4.32
N LEU A 343 5.38 20.90 5.50
CA LEU A 343 6.73 21.41 5.81
C LEU A 343 7.78 20.29 5.77
N ALA A 344 7.45 19.12 6.32
CA ALA A 344 8.33 17.95 6.29
C ALA A 344 8.64 17.52 4.86
N ALA A 345 7.66 17.54 3.95
CA ALA A 345 7.88 17.23 2.54
C ALA A 345 8.81 18.25 1.85
N VAL A 346 8.67 19.54 2.15
CA VAL A 346 9.59 20.58 1.63
C VAL A 346 11.00 20.36 2.18
N ALA A 347 11.14 20.19 3.49
CA ALA A 347 12.43 19.94 4.14
C ALA A 347 13.09 18.67 3.57
N TRP A 348 12.27 17.62 3.37
CA TRP A 348 12.73 16.37 2.76
C TRP A 348 13.33 16.62 1.38
N PHE A 349 12.55 17.10 0.42
CA PHE A 349 13.01 17.21 -0.97
C PHE A 349 14.02 18.32 -1.22
N LYS A 350 14.01 19.41 -0.44
CA LYS A 350 14.92 20.54 -0.67
C LYS A 350 16.19 20.50 0.15
N VAL A 351 16.17 19.81 1.31
CA VAL A 351 17.29 19.81 2.24
C VAL A 351 17.87 18.40 2.46
N LEU A 352 17.05 17.43 2.86
CA LEU A 352 17.54 16.12 3.30
C LEU A 352 17.77 15.13 2.16
N PHE A 353 16.84 15.04 1.23
CA PHE A 353 16.92 14.08 0.13
C PHE A 353 18.16 14.25 -0.76
N PRO A 354 18.56 15.46 -1.23
CA PRO A 354 19.67 15.59 -2.16
C PRO A 354 21.02 15.07 -1.63
N PRO A 355 21.45 15.34 -0.38
CA PRO A 355 22.67 14.75 0.16
C PRO A 355 22.55 13.25 0.42
N LEU A 356 21.38 12.77 0.88
CA LEU A 356 21.15 11.35 1.11
C LEU A 356 21.13 10.56 -0.20
N ASP A 357 20.55 11.11 -1.25
CA ASP A 357 20.54 10.52 -2.59
C ASP A 357 21.97 10.30 -3.10
N ARG A 358 22.84 11.33 -3.00
CA ARG A 358 24.25 11.21 -3.34
C ARG A 358 25.01 10.21 -2.48
N LEU A 359 24.76 10.21 -1.15
CA LEU A 359 25.37 9.29 -0.22
C LEU A 359 25.05 7.83 -0.56
N ILE A 360 23.77 7.54 -0.83
CA ILE A 360 23.31 6.20 -1.20
C ILE A 360 23.92 5.77 -2.53
N GLU A 361 23.93 6.65 -3.55
CA GLU A 361 24.49 6.34 -4.86
C GLU A 361 26.02 6.19 -4.86
N SER A 362 26.70 6.76 -3.87
CA SER A 362 28.16 6.58 -3.69
C SER A 362 28.56 5.21 -3.14
N LEU A 363 27.61 4.41 -2.64
CA LEU A 363 27.91 3.09 -2.11
C LEU A 363 28.35 2.13 -3.24
N PRO A 364 29.35 1.27 -2.98
CA PRO A 364 29.75 0.27 -3.96
C PRO A 364 28.62 -0.73 -4.21
N LEU A 365 28.41 -1.16 -5.45
CA LEU A 365 27.30 -2.02 -5.88
C LEU A 365 27.11 -3.26 -4.99
N ARG A 366 28.20 -3.98 -4.69
CA ARG A 366 28.14 -5.18 -3.82
C ARG A 366 27.89 -4.82 -2.37
N GLY A 367 28.61 -3.84 -1.82
CA GLY A 367 28.48 -3.41 -0.44
C GLY A 367 27.09 -2.84 -0.13
N GLY A 368 26.58 -1.97 -1.01
CA GLY A 368 25.24 -1.41 -0.88
C GLY A 368 24.13 -2.49 -0.94
N THR A 369 24.28 -3.48 -1.84
CA THR A 369 23.34 -4.61 -1.92
C THR A 369 23.34 -5.42 -0.62
N ILE A 370 24.52 -5.81 -0.12
CA ILE A 370 24.64 -6.57 1.13
C ILE A 370 24.04 -5.78 2.30
N LEU A 371 24.44 -4.51 2.45
CA LEU A 371 23.91 -3.63 3.50
C LEU A 371 22.40 -3.56 3.46
N THR A 372 21.82 -3.35 2.29
CA THR A 372 20.36 -3.25 2.13
C THR A 372 19.68 -4.54 2.58
N TRP A 373 20.15 -5.71 2.14
CA TRP A 373 19.55 -6.98 2.54
C TRP A 373 19.72 -7.30 4.01
N CYS A 374 20.86 -6.97 4.62
CA CYS A 374 21.05 -7.08 6.08
C CYS A 374 20.03 -6.21 6.82
N LEU A 375 19.83 -4.97 6.38
CA LEU A 375 18.82 -4.08 6.96
C LEU A 375 17.38 -4.56 6.70
N VAL A 376 17.07 -5.15 5.54
CA VAL A 376 15.77 -5.77 5.26
C VAL A 376 15.48 -6.87 6.28
N ILE A 377 16.43 -7.78 6.48
CA ILE A 377 16.29 -8.89 7.43
C ILE A 377 16.14 -8.34 8.85
N PHE A 378 17.01 -7.40 9.26
CA PHE A 378 16.95 -6.78 10.59
C PHE A 378 15.59 -6.12 10.85
N MET A 379 15.12 -5.28 9.92
CA MET A 379 13.83 -4.58 10.09
C MET A 379 12.65 -5.56 10.10
N ALA A 380 12.67 -6.59 9.24
CA ALA A 380 11.63 -7.60 9.21
C ALA A 380 11.55 -8.38 10.54
N VAL A 381 12.69 -8.84 11.06
CA VAL A 381 12.77 -9.54 12.36
C VAL A 381 12.32 -8.60 13.48
N ASN A 382 12.82 -7.36 13.51
CA ASN A 382 12.44 -6.37 14.52
C ASN A 382 10.93 -6.08 14.52
N MET A 383 10.32 -5.93 13.34
CA MET A 383 8.86 -5.74 13.21
C MET A 383 8.07 -6.96 13.73
N ILE A 384 8.49 -8.18 13.39
CA ILE A 384 7.83 -9.41 13.87
C ILE A 384 7.92 -9.52 15.39
N VAL A 385 9.12 -9.32 15.94
CA VAL A 385 9.35 -9.39 17.41
C VAL A 385 8.58 -8.28 18.13
N SER A 386 8.60 -7.05 17.61
CA SER A 386 7.85 -5.93 18.18
C SER A 386 6.35 -6.17 18.20
N SER A 387 5.80 -6.73 17.12
CA SER A 387 4.38 -7.09 17.04
C SER A 387 4.03 -8.19 18.03
N ALA A 388 4.87 -9.24 18.15
CA ALA A 388 4.67 -10.32 19.10
C ALA A 388 4.74 -9.80 20.56
N ALA A 389 5.74 -8.95 20.87
CA ALA A 389 5.88 -8.35 22.19
C ALA A 389 4.70 -7.44 22.55
N LEU A 390 4.17 -6.68 21.58
CA LEU A 390 3.01 -5.82 21.78
C LEU A 390 1.74 -6.62 22.05
N ILE A 391 1.47 -7.66 21.25
CA ILE A 391 0.33 -8.56 21.45
C ILE A 391 0.45 -9.27 22.81
N ARG A 392 1.65 -9.70 23.19
CA ARG A 392 1.87 -10.33 24.50
C ARG A 392 1.69 -9.36 25.65
N TYR A 393 2.16 -8.12 25.51
CA TYR A 393 1.95 -7.05 26.48
C TYR A 393 0.46 -6.76 26.69
N ASP A 394 -0.30 -6.67 25.64
CA ASP A 394 -1.76 -6.49 25.67
C ASP A 394 -2.44 -7.64 26.44
N ALA A 395 -2.12 -8.90 26.12
CA ALA A 395 -2.62 -10.08 26.83
C ALA A 395 -2.27 -10.05 28.33
N ARG A 396 -1.08 -9.57 28.72
CA ARG A 396 -0.71 -9.40 30.13
C ARG A 396 -1.56 -8.34 30.83
N LEU A 397 -1.86 -7.24 30.17
CA LEU A 397 -2.75 -6.21 30.73
C LEU A 397 -4.18 -6.73 30.95
N GLU A 398 -4.63 -7.69 30.14
CA GLU A 398 -5.89 -8.41 30.32
C GLU A 398 -5.81 -9.55 31.38
N GLY A 399 -4.64 -9.76 31.99
CA GLY A 399 -4.43 -10.81 33.03
C GLY A 399 -4.24 -12.22 32.47
N VAL A 400 -3.96 -12.37 31.17
CA VAL A 400 -3.72 -13.67 30.54
C VAL A 400 -2.30 -14.17 30.84
N ALA A 401 -2.18 -15.29 31.56
CA ALA A 401 -0.90 -15.92 31.86
C ALA A 401 -0.20 -16.47 30.60
N ALA A 402 1.13 -16.62 30.65
CA ALA A 402 1.91 -17.25 29.59
C ALA A 402 1.45 -18.69 29.36
N GLN A 403 1.10 -19.04 28.14
CA GLN A 403 0.61 -20.38 27.76
C GLN A 403 1.65 -21.16 26.96
N THR A 404 2.59 -20.49 26.32
CA THR A 404 3.63 -21.09 25.47
C THR A 404 5.03 -20.70 25.93
N SER A 405 6.03 -21.47 25.51
CA SER A 405 7.45 -21.11 25.73
C SER A 405 7.83 -19.79 25.07
N LEU A 406 7.15 -19.43 23.96
CA LEU A 406 7.34 -18.14 23.33
C LEU A 406 6.80 -17.00 24.20
N ASP A 407 5.63 -17.17 24.83
CA ASP A 407 5.08 -16.17 25.76
C ASP A 407 6.02 -15.92 26.92
N THR A 408 6.57 -17.00 27.51
CA THR A 408 7.54 -16.90 28.61
C THR A 408 8.80 -16.14 28.17
N LEU A 409 9.34 -16.46 26.98
CA LEU A 409 10.51 -15.76 26.42
C LEU A 409 10.24 -14.26 26.21
N LEU A 410 9.03 -13.93 25.69
CA LEU A 410 8.63 -12.55 25.50
C LEU A 410 8.45 -11.81 26.83
N ASP A 411 7.89 -12.47 27.86
CA ASP A 411 7.74 -11.89 29.19
C ASP A 411 9.06 -11.62 29.87
N GLU A 412 10.06 -12.49 29.69
CA GLU A 412 11.41 -12.33 30.23
C GLU A 412 12.20 -11.18 29.59
N HIS A 413 12.06 -11.00 28.27
CA HIS A 413 12.86 -10.01 27.52
C HIS A 413 12.17 -8.66 27.34
N PHE A 414 10.83 -8.64 27.34
CA PHE A 414 9.98 -7.47 27.11
C PHE A 414 8.95 -7.35 28.24
N ASP A 415 9.44 -7.14 29.46
CA ASP A 415 8.58 -6.94 30.62
C ASP A 415 7.72 -5.66 30.52
N ASP A 416 6.77 -5.50 31.42
CA ASP A 416 5.85 -4.36 31.39
C ASP A 416 6.58 -3.02 31.53
N SER A 417 7.67 -2.99 32.30
CA SER A 417 8.48 -1.78 32.48
C SER A 417 9.21 -1.39 31.20
N TYR A 418 9.68 -2.38 30.44
CA TYR A 418 10.29 -2.18 29.13
C TYR A 418 9.25 -1.69 28.12
N MET A 419 8.09 -2.36 28.03
CA MET A 419 7.03 -2.01 27.09
C MET A 419 6.46 -0.62 27.34
N GLN A 420 6.27 -0.22 28.60
CA GLN A 420 5.84 1.14 28.96
C GLN A 420 6.85 2.21 28.57
N ARG A 421 8.16 1.89 28.59
CA ARG A 421 9.22 2.83 28.13
C ARG A 421 9.21 2.97 26.60
N VAL A 422 8.97 1.88 25.87
CA VAL A 422 8.95 1.89 24.41
C VAL A 422 7.64 2.53 23.91
N TYR A 423 6.49 2.18 24.49
CA TYR A 423 5.14 2.60 24.08
C TYR A 423 4.40 3.40 25.16
N PRO A 424 4.90 4.56 25.58
CA PRO A 424 4.38 5.30 26.75
C PRO A 424 2.97 5.89 26.55
N LYS A 425 2.48 5.95 25.32
CA LYS A 425 1.14 6.50 24.97
C LYS A 425 0.21 5.46 24.30
N LEU A 426 0.40 4.19 24.55
CA LEU A 426 -0.52 3.18 24.07
C LEU A 426 -1.89 3.36 24.75
N VAL A 427 -2.91 3.69 23.97
CA VAL A 427 -4.30 3.83 24.43
C VAL A 427 -5.10 2.68 23.86
N HIS A 428 -5.62 1.82 24.75
CA HIS A 428 -6.54 0.75 24.35
C HIS A 428 -7.93 1.33 24.09
N MET A 429 -8.51 1.02 22.95
CA MET A 429 -9.89 1.36 22.62
C MET A 429 -10.79 0.24 23.16
N ASN A 430 -11.54 0.51 24.22
CA ASN A 430 -12.56 -0.39 24.80
C ASN A 430 -13.76 -0.54 23.87
#